data_f4d01e168a4e95ecbc432c795bee909c
#
_entry.id   f4d01e168a4e95ecbc432c795bee909c
#
_cell.length_a   1.000
_cell.length_b   1.000
_cell.length_c   1.000
_cell.angle_alpha   90.00
_cell.angle_beta   90.00
_cell.angle_gamma   90.00
#
_symmetry.space_group_name_H-M   'P 1'
#
loop_
_entity.id
_entity.type
_entity.pdbx_description
1 polymer ?
#
loop_
_entity_poly.entity_id
_entity_poly.type
_entity_poly.pdbx_seq_one_letter_code
_entity_poly.pdbx_strand_id
1 'polypeptide(L)'
;MAAISLLLMGLLLGVYFGLVWAGGGWGSRHDEQLDWDNHRALLFAHRGVSVEGPENSEASFDAAQKLGFPGIELDIRRTSDNQLTLSHDPTALRMLGINTNFGELTLAEIKSHGLLFHGRETTNHAPTLQEVFEKYGRTFRFYLDMKNKGFRDADLLAKVIQQYGVEKRSVVASVDPLFVAYMEHNYPRINTALERFDAAQVWLYRLTPKRWKPDFLSGSCLKVNSSHLAWLERNGLLSQRIVYDVNGGNFARVMQLGIAKAVVSYAPDVYFPALSPPALPTAAGATGTGP
;
A
#
# COMPACT_ATOMS: atom_id res chain seq x y z
N MET A 1 20.93 2.60 42.72
CA MET A 1 20.30 2.08 41.47
C MET A 1 18.85 2.54 41.29
N ALA A 2 17.95 2.39 42.29
CA ALA A 2 16.55 2.83 42.16
C ALA A 2 16.35 4.33 41.83
N ALA A 3 17.12 5.24 42.42
CA ALA A 3 17.03 6.67 42.15
C ALA A 3 17.42 7.05 40.71
N ILE A 4 18.43 6.39 40.14
CA ILE A 4 18.87 6.60 38.77
C ILE A 4 17.80 6.09 37.80
N SER A 5 17.18 4.94 38.10
CA SER A 5 16.06 4.39 37.30
C SER A 5 14.84 5.31 37.31
N LEU A 6 14.51 5.90 38.45
CA LEU A 6 13.40 6.87 38.56
C LEU A 6 13.68 8.17 37.81
N LEU A 7 14.90 8.69 37.84
CA LEU A 7 15.29 9.86 37.06
C LEU A 7 15.24 9.59 35.56
N LEU A 8 15.76 8.46 35.10
CA LEU A 8 15.69 8.06 33.69
C LEU A 8 14.24 7.88 33.22
N MET A 9 13.40 7.26 34.04
CA MET A 9 11.97 7.10 33.74
C MET A 9 11.27 8.46 33.67
N GLY A 10 11.55 9.38 34.59
CA GLY A 10 11.01 10.74 34.57
C GLY A 10 11.43 11.51 33.32
N LEU A 11 12.72 11.39 32.91
CA LEU A 11 13.22 12.00 31.68
C LEU A 11 12.53 11.42 30.44
N LEU A 12 12.40 10.11 30.34
CA LEU A 12 11.72 9.44 29.23
C LEU A 12 10.24 9.84 29.11
N LEU A 13 9.55 9.92 30.25
CA LEU A 13 8.15 10.41 30.30
C LEU A 13 8.09 11.88 29.86
N GLY A 14 8.99 12.73 30.35
CA GLY A 14 9.05 14.14 29.95
C GLY A 14 9.27 14.31 28.45
N VAL A 15 10.22 13.55 27.88
CA VAL A 15 10.46 13.53 26.41
C VAL A 15 9.21 13.05 25.66
N TYR A 16 8.59 11.95 26.14
CA TYR A 16 7.37 11.42 25.52
C TYR A 16 6.23 12.45 25.52
N PHE A 17 5.93 13.07 26.66
CA PHE A 17 4.88 14.10 26.75
C PHE A 17 5.21 15.34 25.92
N GLY A 18 6.49 15.72 25.84
CA GLY A 18 6.95 16.78 24.94
C GLY A 18 6.69 16.45 23.47
N LEU A 19 6.96 15.22 23.05
CA LEU A 19 6.67 14.73 21.71
C LEU A 19 5.16 14.70 21.43
N VAL A 20 4.35 14.25 22.40
CA VAL A 20 2.88 14.25 22.28
C VAL A 20 2.36 15.69 22.11
N TRP A 21 2.84 16.62 22.90
CA TRP A 21 2.45 18.03 22.79
C TRP A 21 2.84 18.62 21.44
N ALA A 22 4.09 18.43 20.99
CA ALA A 22 4.61 18.86 19.69
C ALA A 22 3.88 18.17 18.52
N GLY A 23 3.42 16.94 18.73
CA GLY A 23 2.68 16.12 17.77
C GLY A 23 1.17 16.37 17.74
N GLY A 24 0.65 17.38 18.43
CA GLY A 24 -0.78 17.74 18.42
C GLY A 24 -1.68 16.84 19.27
N GLY A 25 -1.12 16.16 20.30
CA GLY A 25 -1.86 15.30 21.21
C GLY A 25 -2.03 13.86 20.70
N TRP A 26 -3.03 13.13 21.25
CA TRP A 26 -3.29 11.71 20.93
C TRP A 26 -4.49 11.47 19.98
N GLY A 27 -5.21 12.49 19.56
CA GLY A 27 -6.41 12.35 18.72
C GLY A 27 -6.22 11.46 17.50
N SER A 28 -7.29 11.00 16.89
CA SER A 28 -7.24 10.36 15.58
C SER A 28 -6.82 11.38 14.52
N ARG A 29 -6.04 10.94 13.54
CA ARG A 29 -5.77 11.74 12.36
C ARG A 29 -6.92 11.49 11.38
N HIS A 30 -7.76 12.50 11.19
CA HIS A 30 -8.70 12.55 10.09
C HIS A 30 -8.14 13.55 9.10
N ASP A 31 -7.56 13.09 8.02
CA ASP A 31 -7.16 13.98 6.96
C ASP A 31 -8.31 14.08 5.95
N GLU A 32 -8.91 15.25 5.85
CA GLU A 32 -10.01 15.55 4.91
C GLU A 32 -9.53 15.56 3.45
N GLN A 33 -8.23 15.36 3.20
CA GLN A 33 -7.61 15.47 1.88
C GLN A 33 -7.44 14.16 1.13
N LEU A 34 -7.94 13.05 1.67
CA LEU A 34 -7.88 11.79 0.94
C LEU A 34 -8.92 11.81 -0.20
N ASP A 35 -8.50 12.21 -1.38
CA ASP A 35 -9.24 12.11 -2.66
C ASP A 35 -9.62 10.64 -3.01
N TRP A 36 -9.70 9.81 -1.97
CA TRP A 36 -9.94 8.38 -2.00
C TRP A 36 -11.36 8.02 -1.52
N ASP A 37 -12.16 9.02 -1.15
CA ASP A 37 -13.51 8.87 -0.58
C ASP A 37 -14.65 8.83 -1.62
N ASN A 38 -14.33 8.66 -2.89
CA ASN A 38 -15.38 8.32 -3.84
C ASN A 38 -15.95 6.95 -3.45
N HIS A 39 -17.22 6.92 -3.07
CA HIS A 39 -18.08 5.84 -2.55
C HIS A 39 -18.00 4.46 -3.22
N ARG A 40 -16.94 4.17 -3.97
CA ARG A 40 -16.65 2.89 -4.61
C ARG A 40 -15.55 2.16 -3.86
N ALA A 41 -15.67 0.86 -3.77
CA ALA A 41 -14.60 0.02 -3.25
C ALA A 41 -13.29 0.30 -4.00
N LEU A 42 -12.23 0.66 -3.28
CA LEU A 42 -10.91 0.87 -3.83
C LEU A 42 -10.14 -0.44 -3.74
N LEU A 43 -10.03 -1.12 -4.86
CA LEU A 43 -9.34 -2.39 -4.97
C LEU A 43 -7.96 -2.18 -5.59
N PHE A 44 -6.94 -2.70 -4.93
CA PHE A 44 -5.58 -2.77 -5.44
C PHE A 44 -5.30 -4.20 -5.91
N ALA A 45 -4.94 -4.39 -7.18
CA ALA A 45 -4.50 -5.68 -7.67
C ALA A 45 -3.17 -6.04 -7.02
N HIS A 46 -3.13 -7.13 -6.23
CA HIS A 46 -1.98 -7.62 -5.48
C HIS A 46 -0.85 -8.03 -6.43
N ARG A 47 0.23 -7.23 -6.48
CA ARG A 47 1.34 -7.38 -7.43
C ARG A 47 0.90 -7.37 -8.90
N GLY A 48 -0.19 -6.63 -9.20
CA GLY A 48 -0.90 -6.73 -10.45
C GLY A 48 -1.83 -7.96 -10.50
N VAL A 49 -2.19 -8.41 -11.72
CA VAL A 49 -2.96 -9.62 -11.94
C VAL A 49 -2.00 -10.77 -12.25
N SER A 50 -1.42 -11.35 -11.20
CA SER A 50 -0.31 -12.31 -11.27
C SER A 50 -0.69 -13.70 -11.81
N VAL A 51 -1.94 -13.93 -12.18
CA VAL A 51 -2.38 -15.14 -12.90
C VAL A 51 -2.20 -14.98 -14.41
N GLU A 52 -2.08 -13.76 -14.92
CA GLU A 52 -1.91 -13.44 -16.35
C GLU A 52 -0.45 -13.14 -16.73
N GLY A 53 0.44 -13.02 -15.75
CA GLY A 53 1.86 -12.74 -15.97
C GLY A 53 2.65 -12.75 -14.68
N PRO A 54 3.99 -12.62 -14.75
CA PRO A 54 4.81 -12.56 -13.54
C PRO A 54 4.33 -11.47 -12.59
N GLU A 55 4.30 -11.75 -11.28
CA GLU A 55 3.97 -10.74 -10.28
C GLU A 55 4.93 -9.54 -10.35
N ASN A 56 4.44 -8.35 -9.98
CA ASN A 56 5.24 -7.12 -9.98
C ASN A 56 5.89 -6.82 -11.36
N SER A 57 5.20 -7.11 -12.45
CA SER A 57 5.66 -6.91 -13.82
C SER A 57 4.68 -6.06 -14.64
N GLU A 58 5.16 -5.50 -15.75
CA GLU A 58 4.29 -4.78 -16.68
C GLU A 58 3.14 -5.64 -17.18
N ALA A 59 3.37 -6.93 -17.48
CA ALA A 59 2.32 -7.85 -17.93
C ALA A 59 1.19 -7.98 -16.91
N SER A 60 1.52 -8.11 -15.62
CA SER A 60 0.50 -8.18 -14.56
C SER A 60 -0.23 -6.85 -14.34
N PHE A 61 0.43 -5.72 -14.57
CA PHE A 61 -0.19 -4.38 -14.46
C PHE A 61 -1.08 -4.06 -15.67
N ASP A 62 -0.65 -4.41 -16.88
CA ASP A 62 -1.47 -4.29 -18.10
C ASP A 62 -2.75 -5.14 -17.98
N ALA A 63 -2.65 -6.35 -17.41
CA ALA A 63 -3.81 -7.18 -17.12
C ALA A 63 -4.73 -6.53 -16.07
N ALA A 64 -4.18 -5.92 -15.01
CA ALA A 64 -4.96 -5.18 -14.03
C ALA A 64 -5.71 -3.99 -14.66
N GLN A 65 -5.05 -3.26 -15.56
CA GLN A 65 -5.66 -2.16 -16.30
C GLN A 65 -6.80 -2.66 -17.21
N LYS A 66 -6.57 -3.74 -17.94
CA LYS A 66 -7.58 -4.36 -18.82
C LYS A 66 -8.83 -4.81 -18.05
N LEU A 67 -8.66 -5.30 -16.84
CA LEU A 67 -9.74 -5.72 -15.94
C LEU A 67 -10.41 -4.56 -15.20
N GLY A 68 -9.90 -3.31 -15.34
CA GLY A 68 -10.50 -2.13 -14.75
C GLY A 68 -10.19 -1.93 -13.25
N PHE A 69 -9.11 -2.51 -12.75
CA PHE A 69 -8.66 -2.22 -11.39
C PHE A 69 -8.37 -0.72 -11.22
N PRO A 70 -8.87 -0.07 -10.16
CA PRO A 70 -8.57 1.33 -9.89
C PRO A 70 -7.18 1.56 -9.30
N GLY A 71 -6.54 0.51 -8.80
CA GLY A 71 -5.22 0.58 -8.20
C GLY A 71 -4.44 -0.73 -8.33
N ILE A 72 -3.14 -0.63 -8.12
CA ILE A 72 -2.22 -1.76 -8.03
C ILE A 72 -1.42 -1.69 -6.74
N GLU A 73 -1.11 -2.84 -6.20
CA GLU A 73 -0.16 -2.98 -5.10
C GLU A 73 1.18 -3.43 -5.66
N LEU A 74 2.28 -2.90 -5.11
CA LEU A 74 3.65 -3.09 -5.54
C LEU A 74 4.55 -3.36 -4.35
N ASP A 75 5.39 -4.40 -4.45
CA ASP A 75 6.45 -4.68 -3.48
C ASP A 75 7.76 -3.98 -3.91
N ILE A 76 8.23 -3.01 -3.14
CA ILE A 76 9.39 -2.19 -3.53
C ILE A 76 10.63 -2.60 -2.74
N ARG A 77 11.74 -2.81 -3.46
CA ARG A 77 13.06 -3.04 -2.88
C ARG A 77 14.09 -2.10 -3.49
N ARG A 78 15.10 -1.79 -2.68
CA ARG A 78 16.26 -1.02 -3.10
C ARG A 78 17.37 -1.98 -3.54
N THR A 79 17.96 -1.72 -4.70
CA THR A 79 19.15 -2.40 -5.23
C THR A 79 20.44 -1.92 -4.56
N SER A 80 21.56 -2.60 -4.80
CA SER A 80 22.88 -2.21 -4.29
C SER A 80 23.33 -0.84 -4.78
N ASP A 81 22.96 -0.47 -6.01
CA ASP A 81 23.22 0.83 -6.65
C ASP A 81 22.10 1.86 -6.41
N ASN A 82 21.27 1.66 -5.36
CA ASN A 82 20.21 2.56 -4.88
C ASN A 82 19.11 2.88 -5.89
N GLN A 83 18.76 1.95 -6.76
CA GLN A 83 17.56 2.04 -7.57
C GLN A 83 16.39 1.38 -6.83
N LEU A 84 15.17 1.89 -7.05
CA LEU A 84 13.94 1.25 -6.56
C LEU A 84 13.36 0.38 -7.66
N THR A 85 13.26 -0.91 -7.39
CA THR A 85 12.70 -1.89 -8.31
C THR A 85 11.74 -2.82 -7.57
N LEU A 86 11.04 -3.68 -8.28
CA LEU A 86 9.95 -4.45 -7.71
C LEU A 86 10.35 -5.89 -7.42
N SER A 87 10.20 -6.31 -6.16
CA SER A 87 10.30 -7.70 -5.72
C SER A 87 9.69 -7.90 -4.34
N HIS A 88 8.90 -8.95 -4.19
CA HIS A 88 8.38 -9.31 -2.87
C HIS A 88 9.45 -9.93 -1.97
N ASP A 89 10.19 -10.92 -2.47
CA ASP A 89 11.09 -11.74 -1.68
C ASP A 89 12.41 -11.00 -1.37
N PRO A 90 13.06 -11.28 -0.25
CA PRO A 90 14.39 -10.75 0.05
C PRO A 90 15.47 -11.31 -0.87
N THR A 91 15.23 -12.48 -1.49
CA THR A 91 16.14 -13.12 -2.44
C THR A 91 15.58 -13.09 -3.85
N ALA A 92 16.46 -13.10 -4.84
CA ALA A 92 16.10 -13.09 -6.24
C ALA A 92 15.76 -14.51 -6.79
N LEU A 93 15.83 -15.56 -5.94
CA LEU A 93 15.73 -16.95 -6.39
C LEU A 93 14.39 -17.26 -7.07
N ARG A 94 13.27 -16.91 -6.44
CA ARG A 94 11.95 -17.30 -6.94
C ARG A 94 11.58 -16.60 -8.26
N MET A 95 11.96 -15.33 -8.39
CA MET A 95 11.53 -14.53 -9.54
C MET A 95 12.59 -14.40 -10.63
N LEU A 96 13.87 -14.56 -10.31
CA LEU A 96 14.97 -14.41 -11.28
C LEU A 96 15.86 -15.67 -11.41
N GLY A 97 15.63 -16.69 -10.58
CA GLY A 97 16.48 -17.89 -10.55
C GLY A 97 17.86 -17.68 -9.92
N ILE A 98 18.13 -16.52 -9.32
CA ILE A 98 19.42 -16.14 -8.75
C ILE A 98 19.41 -16.35 -7.24
N ASN A 99 20.29 -17.20 -6.72
CA ASN A 99 20.39 -17.44 -5.27
C ASN A 99 21.25 -16.36 -4.57
N THR A 100 20.76 -15.12 -4.58
CA THR A 100 21.42 -13.95 -4.00
C THR A 100 20.36 -13.06 -3.35
N ASN A 101 20.72 -12.28 -2.32
CA ASN A 101 19.83 -11.27 -1.77
C ASN A 101 19.57 -10.19 -2.80
N PHE A 102 18.31 -9.79 -2.95
CA PHE A 102 17.90 -8.82 -3.95
C PHE A 102 18.62 -7.47 -3.80
N GLY A 103 18.83 -7.02 -2.56
CA GLY A 103 19.54 -5.78 -2.25
C GLY A 103 21.07 -5.81 -2.50
N GLU A 104 21.65 -6.96 -2.84
CA GLU A 104 23.07 -7.10 -3.22
C GLU A 104 23.28 -6.97 -4.73
N LEU A 105 22.20 -7.08 -5.52
CA LEU A 105 22.23 -6.95 -6.97
C LEU A 105 22.10 -5.49 -7.40
N THR A 106 22.80 -5.13 -8.45
CA THR A 106 22.61 -3.87 -9.19
C THR A 106 21.35 -3.95 -10.07
N LEU A 107 20.81 -2.80 -10.45
CA LEU A 107 19.70 -2.76 -11.41
C LEU A 107 20.08 -3.45 -12.75
N ALA A 108 21.31 -3.27 -13.22
CA ALA A 108 21.78 -3.89 -14.46
C ALA A 108 21.75 -5.41 -14.39
N GLU A 109 22.21 -5.99 -13.27
CA GLU A 109 22.15 -7.45 -13.04
C GLU A 109 20.70 -7.94 -12.99
N ILE A 110 19.80 -7.25 -12.28
CA ILE A 110 18.38 -7.59 -12.22
C ILE A 110 17.74 -7.55 -13.61
N LYS A 111 18.01 -6.51 -14.39
CA LYS A 111 17.46 -6.31 -15.75
C LYS A 111 18.03 -7.29 -16.78
N SER A 112 19.18 -7.93 -16.51
CA SER A 112 19.76 -8.93 -17.42
C SER A 112 19.00 -10.27 -17.40
N HIS A 113 18.06 -10.47 -16.44
CA HIS A 113 17.25 -11.69 -16.30
C HIS A 113 15.79 -11.39 -16.58
N GLY A 114 15.12 -12.30 -17.28
CA GLY A 114 13.66 -12.32 -17.39
C GLY A 114 13.02 -12.82 -16.10
N LEU A 115 11.85 -12.29 -15.78
CA LEU A 115 11.07 -12.77 -14.66
C LEU A 115 10.55 -14.20 -14.91
N LEU A 116 10.64 -15.05 -13.91
CA LEU A 116 10.09 -16.40 -13.96
C LEU A 116 8.57 -16.38 -13.80
N PHE A 117 7.88 -17.08 -14.70
CA PHE A 117 6.44 -17.34 -14.61
C PHE A 117 6.18 -18.83 -14.81
N HIS A 118 5.55 -19.46 -13.82
CA HIS A 118 5.38 -20.92 -13.78
C HIS A 118 6.69 -21.70 -13.99
N GLY A 119 7.79 -21.19 -13.40
CA GLY A 119 9.12 -21.81 -13.47
C GLY A 119 9.85 -21.63 -14.80
N ARG A 120 9.33 -20.82 -15.73
CA ARG A 120 9.97 -20.51 -17.02
C ARG A 120 10.32 -19.05 -17.09
N GLU A 121 11.49 -18.75 -17.62
CA GLU A 121 11.92 -17.37 -17.89
C GLU A 121 11.06 -16.76 -19.00
N THR A 122 10.64 -15.52 -18.78
CA THR A 122 9.83 -14.74 -19.71
C THR A 122 10.64 -13.58 -20.27
N THR A 123 10.07 -12.84 -21.21
CA THR A 123 10.62 -11.57 -21.72
C THR A 123 10.30 -10.37 -20.82
N ASN A 124 9.53 -10.58 -19.74
CA ASN A 124 9.26 -9.54 -18.77
C ASN A 124 10.45 -9.37 -17.82
N HIS A 125 10.85 -8.15 -17.56
CA HIS A 125 11.89 -7.82 -16.58
C HIS A 125 11.26 -7.12 -15.37
N ALA A 126 11.95 -7.16 -14.22
CA ALA A 126 11.52 -6.41 -13.04
C ALA A 126 11.58 -4.90 -13.36
N PRO A 127 10.45 -4.16 -13.32
CA PRO A 127 10.46 -2.74 -13.62
C PRO A 127 11.05 -1.95 -12.44
N THR A 128 11.61 -0.78 -12.73
CA THR A 128 11.85 0.23 -11.70
C THR A 128 10.55 0.91 -11.32
N LEU A 129 10.52 1.51 -10.12
CA LEU A 129 9.37 2.30 -9.70
C LEU A 129 9.13 3.51 -10.63
N GLN A 130 10.21 4.08 -11.18
CA GLN A 130 10.14 5.17 -12.17
C GLN A 130 9.41 4.72 -13.44
N GLU A 131 9.79 3.57 -14.01
CA GLU A 131 9.13 3.00 -15.20
C GLU A 131 7.63 2.75 -14.95
N VAL A 132 7.28 2.27 -13.74
CA VAL A 132 5.88 2.09 -13.35
C VAL A 132 5.13 3.42 -13.32
N PHE A 133 5.71 4.45 -12.71
CA PHE A 133 5.05 5.76 -12.63
C PHE A 133 4.98 6.46 -13.99
N GLU A 134 5.97 6.30 -14.85
CA GLU A 134 5.95 6.80 -16.24
C GLU A 134 4.76 6.20 -17.00
N LYS A 135 4.62 4.89 -16.95
CA LYS A 135 3.60 4.18 -17.73
C LYS A 135 2.20 4.29 -17.10
N TYR A 136 2.09 4.17 -15.77
CA TYR A 136 0.82 3.98 -15.09
C TYR A 136 0.43 5.12 -14.13
N GLY A 137 1.26 6.13 -13.95
CA GLY A 137 1.06 7.19 -12.95
C GLY A 137 -0.25 7.98 -13.11
N ARG A 138 -0.83 7.99 -14.31
CA ARG A 138 -2.13 8.63 -14.59
C ARG A 138 -3.30 7.66 -14.50
N THR A 139 -3.03 6.36 -14.53
CA THR A 139 -4.06 5.31 -14.58
C THR A 139 -4.43 4.83 -13.21
N PHE A 140 -3.45 4.41 -12.42
CA PHE A 140 -3.68 3.74 -11.15
C PHE A 140 -3.52 4.66 -9.93
N ARG A 141 -4.12 4.21 -8.83
CA ARG A 141 -3.66 4.49 -7.47
C ARG A 141 -2.69 3.40 -7.06
N PHE A 142 -1.74 3.74 -6.19
CA PHE A 142 -0.64 2.87 -5.83
C PHE A 142 -0.65 2.54 -4.35
N TYR A 143 -0.58 1.26 -4.01
CA TYR A 143 -0.25 0.78 -2.69
C TYR A 143 1.19 0.28 -2.73
N LEU A 144 2.11 1.02 -2.12
CA LEU A 144 3.55 0.88 -2.24
C LEU A 144 4.09 0.21 -0.98
N ASP A 145 4.20 -1.13 -0.98
CA ASP A 145 4.75 -1.89 0.14
C ASP A 145 6.28 -1.81 0.12
N MET A 146 6.84 -0.91 0.95
CA MET A 146 8.28 -0.72 1.06
C MET A 146 8.90 -1.79 1.95
N LYS A 147 9.63 -2.72 1.32
CA LYS A 147 10.27 -3.85 2.02
C LYS A 147 11.53 -3.41 2.80
N ASN A 148 12.21 -2.37 2.36
CA ASN A 148 13.32 -1.75 3.10
C ASN A 148 12.79 -0.74 4.12
N LYS A 149 13.42 -0.66 5.31
CA LYS A 149 12.86 0.07 6.46
C LYS A 149 13.76 1.21 6.95
N GLY A 150 14.83 1.52 6.22
CA GLY A 150 15.73 2.61 6.57
C GLY A 150 15.15 3.99 6.24
N PHE A 151 15.52 5.01 6.99
CA PHE A 151 15.11 6.40 6.69
C PHE A 151 15.62 6.87 5.32
N ARG A 152 16.82 6.42 4.92
CA ARG A 152 17.33 6.65 3.57
C ARG A 152 16.43 6.04 2.48
N ASP A 153 15.82 4.90 2.77
CA ASP A 153 14.90 4.25 1.84
C ASP A 153 13.59 5.04 1.74
N ALA A 154 13.13 5.62 2.86
CA ALA A 154 11.99 6.52 2.89
C ALA A 154 12.24 7.78 2.05
N ASP A 155 13.41 8.42 2.21
CA ASP A 155 13.79 9.61 1.45
C ASP A 155 13.87 9.32 -0.06
N LEU A 156 14.46 8.18 -0.43
CA LEU A 156 14.56 7.77 -1.83
C LEU A 156 13.19 7.53 -2.44
N LEU A 157 12.30 6.82 -1.73
CA LEU A 157 10.95 6.55 -2.18
C LEU A 157 10.14 7.84 -2.32
N ALA A 158 10.17 8.71 -1.31
CA ALA A 158 9.46 9.99 -1.33
C ALA A 158 9.92 10.88 -2.48
N LYS A 159 11.23 10.93 -2.75
CA LYS A 159 11.80 11.68 -3.88
C LYS A 159 11.24 11.20 -5.22
N VAL A 160 11.16 9.88 -5.43
CA VAL A 160 10.59 9.33 -6.67
C VAL A 160 9.10 9.65 -6.78
N ILE A 161 8.32 9.48 -5.71
CA ILE A 161 6.89 9.83 -5.68
C ILE A 161 6.67 11.30 -6.06
N GLN A 162 7.44 12.22 -5.47
CA GLN A 162 7.36 13.66 -5.74
C GLN A 162 7.80 14.02 -7.16
N GLN A 163 8.84 13.38 -7.67
CA GLN A 163 9.35 13.61 -9.03
C GLN A 163 8.28 13.32 -10.09
N TYR A 164 7.44 12.30 -9.85
CA TYR A 164 6.38 11.90 -10.79
C TYR A 164 5.00 12.52 -10.45
N GLY A 165 4.91 13.30 -9.38
CA GLY A 165 3.67 14.02 -8.99
C GLY A 165 2.53 13.08 -8.63
N VAL A 166 2.84 11.92 -8.03
CA VAL A 166 1.85 10.88 -7.69
C VAL A 166 1.54 10.78 -6.19
N GLU A 167 1.88 11.82 -5.39
CA GLU A 167 1.69 11.84 -3.93
C GLU A 167 0.25 11.53 -3.55
N LYS A 168 -0.72 12.21 -4.18
CA LYS A 168 -2.15 12.03 -3.90
C LYS A 168 -2.71 10.70 -4.40
N ARG A 169 -1.95 9.96 -5.19
CA ARG A 169 -2.33 8.66 -5.75
C ARG A 169 -1.61 7.49 -5.09
N SER A 170 -0.71 7.77 -4.15
CA SER A 170 0.16 6.78 -3.52
C SER A 170 -0.14 6.65 -2.03
N VAL A 171 -0.11 5.41 -1.53
CA VAL A 171 -0.02 5.06 -0.12
C VAL A 171 1.28 4.29 0.08
N VAL A 172 2.18 4.82 0.88
CA VAL A 172 3.42 4.13 1.27
C VAL A 172 3.14 3.26 2.49
N ALA A 173 3.25 1.96 2.32
CA ALA A 173 2.97 0.98 3.34
C ALA A 173 4.27 0.39 3.93
N SER A 174 4.29 0.16 5.22
CA SER A 174 5.36 -0.55 5.91
C SER A 174 4.85 -1.22 7.19
N VAL A 175 5.49 -2.32 7.55
CA VAL A 175 5.29 -2.98 8.85
C VAL A 175 6.04 -2.27 9.99
N ASP A 176 6.95 -1.36 9.67
CA ASP A 176 7.77 -0.65 10.64
C ASP A 176 7.12 0.69 11.04
N PRO A 177 6.66 0.83 12.30
CA PRO A 177 6.01 2.06 12.75
C PRO A 177 6.96 3.27 12.78
N LEU A 178 8.28 3.07 12.92
CA LEU A 178 9.24 4.18 12.90
C LEU A 178 9.45 4.70 11.47
N PHE A 179 9.48 3.80 10.49
CA PHE A 179 9.49 4.18 9.07
C PHE A 179 8.24 4.99 8.72
N VAL A 180 7.06 4.52 9.13
CA VAL A 180 5.79 5.22 8.91
C VAL A 180 5.80 6.59 9.58
N ALA A 181 6.19 6.69 10.85
CA ALA A 181 6.26 7.95 11.58
C ALA A 181 7.27 8.93 10.96
N TYR A 182 8.38 8.43 10.41
CA TYR A 182 9.35 9.24 9.67
C TYR A 182 8.75 9.82 8.39
N MET A 183 8.03 9.00 7.62
CA MET A 183 7.32 9.47 6.41
C MET A 183 6.30 10.55 6.77
N GLU A 184 5.47 10.33 7.79
CA GLU A 184 4.48 11.28 8.28
C GLU A 184 5.09 12.63 8.71
N HIS A 185 6.27 12.59 9.31
CA HIS A 185 6.97 13.78 9.76
C HIS A 185 7.57 14.59 8.61
N ASN A 186 8.26 13.91 7.69
CA ASN A 186 9.08 14.57 6.66
C ASN A 186 8.34 14.75 5.34
N TYR A 187 7.34 13.90 5.05
CA TYR A 187 6.63 13.86 3.77
C TYR A 187 5.10 13.84 3.95
N PRO A 188 4.50 14.79 4.69
CA PRO A 188 3.09 14.75 5.10
C PRO A 188 2.07 14.84 3.96
N ARG A 189 2.53 15.03 2.71
CA ARG A 189 1.67 15.01 1.52
C ARG A 189 1.56 13.62 0.88
N ILE A 190 2.38 12.65 1.34
CA ILE A 190 2.37 11.27 0.87
C ILE A 190 1.62 10.46 1.90
N ASN A 191 0.53 9.82 1.50
CA ASN A 191 -0.23 8.99 2.43
C ASN A 191 0.57 7.78 2.88
N THR A 192 0.37 7.36 4.12
CA THR A 192 1.02 6.18 4.68
C THR A 192 0.04 5.14 5.18
N ALA A 193 0.50 3.89 5.25
CA ALA A 193 -0.22 2.79 5.89
C ALA A 193 0.70 2.02 6.85
N LEU A 194 0.24 1.82 8.07
CA LEU A 194 0.89 0.87 8.98
C LEU A 194 0.34 -0.53 8.70
N GLU A 195 1.20 -1.42 8.22
CA GLU A 195 0.84 -2.80 7.91
C GLU A 195 0.82 -3.72 9.14
N ARG A 196 0.22 -4.89 8.94
CA ARG A 196 -0.03 -5.91 9.98
C ARG A 196 -0.79 -5.37 11.20
N PHE A 197 -1.51 -4.27 11.00
CA PHE A 197 -2.30 -3.68 12.08
C PHE A 197 -3.53 -4.54 12.37
N ASP A 198 -3.59 -5.06 13.59
CA ASP A 198 -4.74 -5.81 14.12
C ASP A 198 -5.04 -5.37 15.58
N ALA A 199 -5.90 -6.08 16.26
CA ALA A 199 -6.28 -5.75 17.64
C ALA A 199 -5.08 -5.68 18.60
N ALA A 200 -4.00 -6.43 18.31
CA ALA A 200 -2.81 -6.44 19.17
C ALA A 200 -1.99 -5.16 19.09
N GLN A 201 -2.09 -4.38 17.99
CA GLN A 201 -1.36 -3.12 17.80
C GLN A 201 -2.17 -1.86 18.17
N VAL A 202 -3.40 -1.99 18.60
CA VAL A 202 -4.25 -0.84 19.00
C VAL A 202 -3.58 0.05 20.03
N TRP A 203 -2.83 -0.54 20.98
CA TRP A 203 -2.10 0.23 21.98
C TRP A 203 -1.02 1.13 21.36
N LEU A 204 -0.31 0.63 20.33
CA LEU A 204 0.69 1.40 19.61
C LEU A 204 0.06 2.63 18.95
N TYR A 205 -1.04 2.44 18.23
CA TYR A 205 -1.79 3.56 17.63
C TYR A 205 -2.24 4.58 18.67
N ARG A 206 -2.73 4.13 19.84
CA ARG A 206 -3.16 5.02 20.92
C ARG A 206 -2.01 5.86 21.49
N LEU A 207 -0.81 5.28 21.62
CA LEU A 207 0.36 5.97 22.16
C LEU A 207 1.08 6.82 21.12
N THR A 208 0.88 6.58 19.83
CA THR A 208 1.50 7.40 18.79
C THR A 208 0.88 8.80 18.80
N PRO A 209 1.67 9.89 18.85
CA PRO A 209 1.17 11.25 18.74
C PRO A 209 0.45 11.46 17.40
N LYS A 210 -0.58 12.31 17.38
CA LYS A 210 -1.47 12.53 16.24
C LYS A 210 -0.72 12.79 14.93
N ARG A 211 0.30 13.64 14.96
CA ARG A 211 1.09 14.02 13.77
C ARG A 211 1.80 12.85 13.08
N TRP A 212 2.12 11.79 13.83
CA TRP A 212 2.90 10.65 13.33
C TRP A 212 2.07 9.39 13.15
N LYS A 213 0.74 9.53 13.30
CA LYS A 213 -0.17 8.43 13.00
C LYS A 213 -0.27 8.21 11.51
N PRO A 214 -0.31 6.95 11.05
CA PRO A 214 -0.54 6.64 9.64
C PRO A 214 -1.92 7.13 9.18
N ASP A 215 -2.04 7.45 7.91
CA ASP A 215 -3.33 7.78 7.28
C ASP A 215 -4.21 6.53 7.18
N PHE A 216 -3.60 5.36 6.96
CA PHE A 216 -4.30 4.09 6.86
C PHE A 216 -3.77 3.04 7.83
N LEU A 217 -4.67 2.15 8.23
CA LEU A 217 -4.38 0.98 9.05
C LEU A 217 -4.58 -0.27 8.19
N SER A 218 -3.50 -0.94 7.80
CA SER A 218 -3.54 -2.09 6.90
C SER A 218 -3.34 -3.40 7.66
N GLY A 219 -4.09 -4.44 7.30
CA GLY A 219 -3.92 -5.75 7.92
C GLY A 219 -4.76 -6.83 7.28
N SER A 220 -4.45 -8.09 7.62
CA SER A 220 -5.14 -9.25 7.06
C SER A 220 -6.65 -9.23 7.34
N CYS A 221 -7.45 -9.48 6.31
CA CYS A 221 -8.90 -9.63 6.45
C CYS A 221 -9.27 -10.86 7.30
N LEU A 222 -8.37 -11.84 7.40
CA LEU A 222 -8.57 -13.05 8.19
C LEU A 222 -8.48 -12.79 9.71
N LYS A 223 -7.82 -11.69 10.12
CA LYS A 223 -7.65 -11.27 11.51
C LYS A 223 -8.69 -10.26 11.97
N VAL A 224 -9.58 -9.82 11.09
CA VAL A 224 -10.66 -8.89 11.45
C VAL A 224 -11.71 -9.63 12.27
N ASN A 225 -11.92 -9.18 13.50
CA ASN A 225 -12.94 -9.69 14.40
C ASN A 225 -13.88 -8.56 14.86
N SER A 226 -14.99 -8.91 15.48
CA SER A 226 -16.03 -7.97 15.90
C SER A 226 -15.53 -6.90 16.88
N SER A 227 -14.64 -7.24 17.79
CA SER A 227 -14.08 -6.28 18.76
C SER A 227 -13.16 -5.26 18.09
N HIS A 228 -12.37 -5.69 17.12
CA HIS A 228 -11.51 -4.80 16.34
C HIS A 228 -12.36 -3.87 15.45
N LEU A 229 -13.37 -4.41 14.76
CA LEU A 229 -14.29 -3.57 13.96
C LEU A 229 -15.00 -2.53 14.83
N ALA A 230 -15.57 -2.94 15.95
CA ALA A 230 -16.21 -2.02 16.88
C ALA A 230 -15.25 -0.94 17.44
N TRP A 231 -13.96 -1.27 17.58
CA TRP A 231 -12.95 -0.27 17.93
C TRP A 231 -12.68 0.70 16.78
N LEU A 232 -12.53 0.23 15.54
CA LEU A 232 -12.36 1.08 14.35
C LEU A 232 -13.55 2.03 14.17
N GLU A 233 -14.78 1.52 14.28
CA GLU A 233 -16.01 2.31 14.15
C GLU A 233 -16.11 3.39 15.23
N ARG A 234 -15.93 3.03 16.50
CA ARG A 234 -15.98 3.98 17.63
C ARG A 234 -14.94 5.08 17.56
N ASN A 235 -13.84 4.85 16.86
CA ASN A 235 -12.77 5.85 16.66
C ASN A 235 -12.84 6.54 15.30
N GLY A 236 -13.86 6.25 14.48
CA GLY A 236 -14.01 6.83 13.13
C GLY A 236 -12.92 6.38 12.13
N LEU A 237 -12.30 5.21 12.35
CA LEU A 237 -11.16 4.72 11.59
C LEU A 237 -11.51 3.65 10.55
N LEU A 238 -12.80 3.28 10.44
CA LEU A 238 -13.21 2.23 9.50
C LEU A 238 -12.93 2.63 8.04
N SER A 239 -13.14 3.89 7.68
CA SER A 239 -12.82 4.43 6.36
C SER A 239 -11.31 4.43 6.05
N GLN A 240 -10.46 4.44 7.08
CA GLN A 240 -9.00 4.36 6.96
C GLN A 240 -8.48 2.91 6.98
N ARG A 241 -9.38 1.92 7.06
CA ARG A 241 -8.97 0.52 7.04
C ARG A 241 -8.73 0.04 5.62
N ILE A 242 -7.53 -0.51 5.38
CA ILE A 242 -7.19 -1.31 4.20
C ILE A 242 -7.02 -2.76 4.65
N VAL A 243 -7.51 -3.72 3.90
CA VAL A 243 -7.28 -5.14 4.17
C VAL A 243 -6.57 -5.82 3.02
N TYR A 244 -5.72 -6.77 3.33
CA TYR A 244 -5.09 -7.70 2.39
C TYR A 244 -5.50 -9.15 2.69
N ASP A 245 -4.95 -10.14 1.99
CA ASP A 245 -5.41 -11.55 1.97
C ASP A 245 -6.84 -11.69 1.43
N VAL A 246 -7.29 -10.72 0.63
CA VAL A 246 -8.60 -10.76 0.00
C VAL A 246 -8.50 -11.51 -1.32
N ASN A 247 -9.38 -12.47 -1.50
CA ASN A 247 -9.52 -13.26 -2.71
C ASN A 247 -11.01 -13.53 -2.98
N GLY A 248 -11.31 -14.24 -4.05
CA GLY A 248 -12.68 -14.51 -4.42
C GLY A 248 -13.53 -15.21 -3.36
N GLY A 249 -12.91 -16.09 -2.56
CA GLY A 249 -13.62 -16.82 -1.52
C GLY A 249 -14.05 -15.97 -0.32
N ASN A 250 -13.42 -14.83 -0.08
CA ASN A 250 -13.72 -13.97 1.06
C ASN A 250 -14.13 -12.54 0.72
N PHE A 251 -14.09 -12.15 -0.55
CA PHE A 251 -14.38 -10.78 -1.00
C PHE A 251 -15.76 -10.27 -0.55
N ALA A 252 -16.82 -11.05 -0.78
CA ALA A 252 -18.17 -10.67 -0.39
C ALA A 252 -18.29 -10.41 1.12
N ARG A 253 -17.67 -11.26 1.94
CA ARG A 253 -17.62 -11.07 3.39
C ARG A 253 -16.90 -9.77 3.76
N VAL A 254 -15.78 -9.45 3.13
CA VAL A 254 -15.04 -8.21 3.40
C VAL A 254 -15.88 -6.99 3.11
N MET A 255 -16.59 -6.98 1.99
CA MET A 255 -17.49 -5.86 1.63
C MET A 255 -18.65 -5.72 2.62
N GLN A 256 -19.20 -6.82 3.12
CA GLN A 256 -20.26 -6.82 4.13
C GLN A 256 -19.80 -6.23 5.49
N LEU A 257 -18.50 -6.24 5.78
CA LEU A 257 -17.93 -5.60 6.97
C LEU A 257 -17.81 -4.07 6.85
N GLY A 258 -18.22 -3.47 5.73
CA GLY A 258 -18.11 -2.04 5.48
C GLY A 258 -16.68 -1.57 5.14
N ILE A 259 -15.76 -2.49 4.87
CA ILE A 259 -14.37 -2.16 4.50
C ILE A 259 -14.30 -1.96 2.99
N ALA A 260 -14.13 -0.71 2.57
CA ALA A 260 -14.17 -0.33 1.16
C ALA A 260 -12.79 -0.37 0.46
N LYS A 261 -11.70 -0.63 1.17
CA LYS A 261 -10.33 -0.60 0.60
C LYS A 261 -9.65 -1.95 0.82
N ALA A 262 -9.19 -2.58 -0.28
CA ALA A 262 -8.61 -3.91 -0.22
C ALA A 262 -7.51 -4.16 -1.25
N VAL A 263 -6.46 -4.86 -0.83
CA VAL A 263 -5.47 -5.50 -1.71
C VAL A 263 -5.99 -6.89 -2.03
N VAL A 264 -6.21 -7.16 -3.32
CA VAL A 264 -6.97 -8.31 -3.79
C VAL A 264 -6.11 -9.20 -4.68
N SER A 265 -6.02 -10.47 -4.34
CA SER A 265 -5.49 -11.50 -5.23
C SER A 265 -6.60 -11.91 -6.21
N TYR A 266 -6.48 -11.46 -7.46
CA TYR A 266 -7.46 -11.75 -8.49
C TYR A 266 -7.47 -13.23 -8.86
N ALA A 267 -8.68 -13.77 -9.11
CA ALA A 267 -8.88 -15.09 -9.69
C ALA A 267 -9.91 -14.98 -10.83
N PRO A 268 -9.66 -15.60 -12.00
CA PRO A 268 -10.49 -15.40 -13.21
C PRO A 268 -11.91 -15.93 -13.07
N ASP A 269 -12.11 -16.92 -12.22
CA ASP A 269 -13.41 -17.55 -11.93
C ASP A 269 -14.26 -16.80 -10.91
N VAL A 270 -13.76 -15.67 -10.41
CA VAL A 270 -14.43 -14.88 -9.39
C VAL A 270 -14.91 -13.55 -9.95
N TYR A 271 -16.19 -13.29 -9.79
CA TYR A 271 -16.77 -12.01 -10.13
C TYR A 271 -16.49 -10.96 -9.06
N PHE A 272 -15.83 -9.86 -9.46
CA PHE A 272 -15.60 -8.69 -8.63
C PHE A 272 -16.48 -7.53 -9.12
N PRO A 273 -17.67 -7.30 -8.53
CA PRO A 273 -18.62 -6.29 -9.03
C PRO A 273 -18.03 -4.87 -9.10
N ALA A 274 -17.06 -4.58 -8.23
CA ALA A 274 -16.38 -3.29 -8.20
C ALA A 274 -15.47 -3.02 -9.41
N LEU A 275 -15.15 -4.06 -10.20
CA LEU A 275 -14.34 -3.96 -11.42
C LEU A 275 -15.19 -3.80 -12.69
N SER A 276 -16.51 -3.98 -12.59
CA SER A 276 -17.39 -3.75 -13.75
C SER A 276 -17.26 -2.29 -14.18
N PRO A 277 -16.95 -1.99 -15.47
CA PRO A 277 -16.94 -0.62 -15.95
C PRO A 277 -18.32 -0.01 -15.67
N PRO A 278 -18.41 1.30 -15.37
CA PRO A 278 -19.70 1.97 -15.29
C PRO A 278 -20.42 1.71 -16.61
N ALA A 279 -21.68 1.25 -16.55
CA ALA A 279 -22.49 1.11 -17.74
C ALA A 279 -22.39 2.43 -18.51
N LEU A 280 -21.90 2.35 -19.74
CA LEU A 280 -21.89 3.51 -20.64
C LEU A 280 -23.31 4.09 -20.60
N PRO A 281 -23.50 5.40 -20.44
CA PRO A 281 -24.82 5.99 -20.53
C PRO A 281 -25.39 5.55 -21.88
N THR A 282 -26.46 4.75 -21.83
CA THR A 282 -27.23 4.40 -23.01
C THR A 282 -27.60 5.73 -23.65
N ALA A 283 -27.15 5.93 -24.87
CA ALA A 283 -27.55 7.09 -25.67
C ALA A 283 -29.09 7.11 -25.65
N ALA A 284 -29.63 7.94 -24.76
CA ALA A 284 -31.05 8.20 -24.68
C ALA A 284 -31.45 8.78 -26.02
N GLY A 285 -32.39 8.09 -26.63
CA GLY A 285 -32.82 8.22 -28.00
C GLY A 285 -32.92 9.66 -28.51
N ALA A 286 -32.22 9.92 -29.56
CA ALA A 286 -32.57 10.95 -30.49
C ALA A 286 -33.87 10.53 -31.20
N THR A 287 -35.02 10.78 -30.55
CA THR A 287 -36.31 10.82 -31.30
C THR A 287 -36.31 12.18 -32.02
N GLY A 288 -35.84 12.11 -33.26
CA GLY A 288 -36.10 13.16 -34.20
C GLY A 288 -37.60 13.26 -34.44
N THR A 289 -38.15 14.40 -34.05
CA THR A 289 -39.39 14.90 -34.65
C THR A 289 -39.02 16.05 -35.58
N GLY A 290 -39.03 15.77 -36.84
CA GLY A 290 -39.14 16.75 -37.87
C GLY A 290 -40.37 16.42 -38.74
N PRO A 291 -40.73 17.32 -39.65
CA PRO A 291 -41.35 18.60 -39.48
C PRO A 291 -42.88 18.51 -39.44
#